data_847f05c732ce4113bc8fcb65ee47c610
#
_entry.id   847f05c732ce4113bc8fcb65ee47c610
#
_cell.length_a   1.000
_cell.length_b   1.000
_cell.length_c   1.000
_cell.angle_alpha   90.00
_cell.angle_beta   90.00
_cell.angle_gamma   90.00
#
_symmetry.space_group_name_H-M   'P 1'
#
loop_
_entity.id
_entity.type
_entity.pdbx_description
1 polymer ?
#
loop_
_entity_poly.entity_id
_entity_poly.type
_entity_poly.pdbx_seq_one_letter_code
_entity_poly.pdbx_strand_id
1 'polypeptide(L)'
;MKKVVNVGIGGRTFVIDEDAYQKLDLYLTRFREKTGLGFETGDVMDDLEQRIAELFTEALGNKSDVVNFVIVNKIISQLGMPDGGSMDENFTTAGTASAGAFAQTSVKRLYRDPDNKIIGGVCSGFSYFLNVDVTIIRIIFVITLFTTIGFWAYIIFWIAAPAAHTAAQKCEMRGIPVTAENLRKFSSYK
;
A
#
# COMPACT_ATOMS: atom_id res chain seq x y z
N MET A 1 11.49 -4.19 -33.93
CA MET A 1 10.11 -4.00 -33.45
C MET A 1 10.05 -4.46 -32.02
N LYS A 2 9.63 -3.61 -31.07
CA LYS A 2 9.38 -4.06 -29.69
C LYS A 2 8.02 -4.75 -29.64
N LYS A 3 7.98 -5.92 -29.03
CA LYS A 3 6.72 -6.62 -28.75
C LYS A 3 6.11 -6.05 -27.48
N VAL A 4 4.81 -5.88 -27.47
CA VAL A 4 4.02 -5.46 -26.33
C VAL A 4 3.01 -6.54 -25.98
N VAL A 5 2.72 -6.67 -24.70
CA VAL A 5 1.79 -7.65 -24.13
C VAL A 5 0.71 -6.92 -23.36
N ASN A 6 -0.54 -7.35 -23.48
CA ASN A 6 -1.63 -6.86 -22.66
C ASN A 6 -1.70 -7.71 -21.39
N VAL A 7 -1.57 -7.08 -20.22
CA VAL A 7 -1.54 -7.75 -18.92
C VAL A 7 -2.58 -7.15 -18.00
N GLY A 8 -3.36 -7.99 -17.33
CA GLY A 8 -4.28 -7.60 -16.27
C GLY A 8 -3.55 -7.58 -14.92
N ILE A 9 -3.53 -6.45 -14.24
CA ILE A 9 -2.90 -6.28 -12.92
C ILE A 9 -3.82 -5.43 -12.05
N GLY A 10 -4.15 -5.92 -10.86
CA GLY A 10 -5.00 -5.19 -9.90
C GLY A 10 -6.36 -4.79 -10.49
N GLY A 11 -6.96 -5.65 -11.32
CA GLY A 11 -8.25 -5.39 -11.97
C GLY A 11 -8.22 -4.38 -13.13
N ARG A 12 -7.03 -3.95 -13.59
CA ARG A 12 -6.84 -3.03 -14.73
C ARG A 12 -5.99 -3.69 -15.81
N THR A 13 -6.19 -3.30 -17.07
CA THR A 13 -5.40 -3.81 -18.20
C THR A 13 -4.36 -2.76 -18.61
N PHE A 14 -3.10 -3.20 -18.72
CA PHE A 14 -1.97 -2.38 -19.15
C PHE A 14 -1.30 -2.99 -20.37
N VAL A 15 -0.78 -2.12 -21.24
CA VAL A 15 0.09 -2.52 -22.35
C VAL A 15 1.53 -2.39 -21.87
N ILE A 16 2.27 -3.50 -21.86
CA ILE A 16 3.62 -3.58 -21.26
C ILE A 16 4.59 -4.10 -22.33
N ASP A 17 5.80 -3.54 -22.39
CA ASP A 17 6.90 -4.08 -23.21
C ASP A 17 7.24 -5.50 -22.73
N GLU A 18 7.58 -6.42 -23.63
CA GLU A 18 7.85 -7.83 -23.32
C GLU A 18 9.01 -8.00 -22.31
N ASP A 19 10.07 -7.19 -22.45
CA ASP A 19 11.20 -7.16 -21.51
C ASP A 19 10.79 -6.64 -20.11
N ALA A 20 9.93 -5.64 -20.06
CA ALA A 20 9.35 -5.12 -18.84
C ALA A 20 8.43 -6.13 -18.14
N TYR A 21 7.63 -6.86 -18.93
CA TYR A 21 6.76 -7.92 -18.42
C TYR A 21 7.57 -9.05 -17.78
N GLN A 22 8.63 -9.52 -18.44
CA GLN A 22 9.49 -10.58 -17.88
C GLN A 22 10.09 -10.18 -16.54
N LYS A 23 10.51 -8.93 -16.40
CA LYS A 23 11.05 -8.44 -15.12
C LYS A 23 9.98 -8.35 -14.04
N LEU A 24 8.79 -7.91 -14.39
CA LEU A 24 7.66 -7.83 -13.46
C LEU A 24 7.22 -9.23 -12.99
N ASP A 25 7.11 -10.19 -13.92
CA ASP A 25 6.76 -11.57 -13.61
C ASP A 25 7.79 -12.23 -12.67
N LEU A 26 9.07 -12.01 -12.94
CA LEU A 26 10.15 -12.46 -12.06
C LEU A 26 10.06 -11.85 -10.65
N TYR A 27 9.70 -10.56 -10.56
CA TYR A 27 9.50 -9.88 -9.29
C TYR A 27 8.33 -10.48 -8.50
N LEU A 28 7.17 -10.66 -9.15
CA LEU A 28 5.98 -11.25 -8.51
C LEU A 28 6.23 -12.69 -8.07
N THR A 29 6.93 -13.48 -8.86
CA THR A 29 7.30 -14.87 -8.51
C THR A 29 8.21 -14.90 -7.29
N ARG A 30 9.27 -14.11 -7.26
CA ARG A 30 10.17 -14.01 -6.09
C ARG A 30 9.48 -13.46 -4.86
N PHE A 31 8.58 -12.50 -5.05
CA PHE A 31 7.77 -11.97 -3.94
C PHE A 31 6.90 -13.07 -3.33
N ARG A 32 6.23 -13.86 -4.15
CA ARG A 32 5.40 -14.99 -3.72
C ARG A 32 6.21 -16.05 -2.97
N GLU A 33 7.40 -16.41 -3.47
CA GLU A 33 8.30 -17.37 -2.83
C GLU A 33 8.75 -16.89 -1.44
N LYS A 34 9.10 -15.60 -1.31
CA LYS A 34 9.58 -15.01 -0.04
C LYS A 34 8.46 -14.72 0.97
N THR A 35 7.23 -14.54 0.53
CA THR A 35 6.08 -14.30 1.43
C THR A 35 5.63 -15.60 2.11
N GLY A 36 5.97 -16.77 1.55
CA GLY A 36 5.66 -18.08 2.11
C GLY A 36 4.32 -18.65 1.65
N LEU A 37 4.18 -19.98 1.73
CA LEU A 37 3.00 -20.72 1.32
C LEU A 37 1.92 -20.69 2.43
N GLY A 38 1.17 -19.61 2.56
CA GLY A 38 0.04 -19.52 3.50
C GLY A 38 -1.23 -18.98 2.84
N PHE A 39 -2.39 -19.22 3.44
CA PHE A 39 -3.68 -18.70 2.97
C PHE A 39 -3.72 -17.17 2.90
N GLU A 40 -2.89 -16.47 3.66
CA GLU A 40 -2.76 -15.01 3.68
C GLU A 40 -1.95 -14.45 2.51
N THR A 41 -1.25 -15.31 1.76
CA THR A 41 -0.43 -14.89 0.60
C THR A 41 -1.30 -14.31 -0.53
N GLY A 42 -2.54 -14.77 -0.67
CA GLY A 42 -3.49 -14.26 -1.67
C GLY A 42 -3.80 -12.78 -1.44
N ASP A 43 -4.23 -12.42 -0.23
CA ASP A 43 -4.61 -11.05 0.11
C ASP A 43 -3.43 -10.07 -0.06
N VAL A 44 -2.21 -10.52 0.29
CA VAL A 44 -0.98 -9.70 0.12
C VAL A 44 -0.61 -9.53 -1.34
N MET A 45 -0.76 -10.58 -2.15
CA MET A 45 -0.51 -10.52 -3.59
C MET A 45 -1.50 -9.58 -4.27
N ASP A 46 -2.79 -9.67 -3.92
CA ASP A 46 -3.84 -8.81 -4.46
C ASP A 46 -3.58 -7.33 -4.10
N ASP A 47 -3.20 -7.04 -2.85
CA ASP A 47 -2.82 -5.70 -2.41
C ASP A 47 -1.58 -5.18 -3.15
N LEU A 48 -0.58 -6.03 -3.37
CA LEU A 48 0.63 -5.70 -4.13
C LEU A 48 0.30 -5.39 -5.59
N GLU A 49 -0.49 -6.25 -6.25
CA GLU A 49 -0.91 -6.04 -7.64
C GLU A 49 -1.75 -4.77 -7.79
N GLN A 50 -2.65 -4.50 -6.85
CA GLN A 50 -3.41 -3.27 -6.83
C GLN A 50 -2.48 -2.05 -6.70
N ARG A 51 -1.47 -2.13 -5.84
CA ARG A 51 -0.49 -1.05 -5.67
C ARG A 51 0.36 -0.83 -6.91
N ILE A 52 0.78 -1.89 -7.58
CA ILE A 52 1.48 -1.82 -8.87
C ILE A 52 0.60 -1.15 -9.92
N ALA A 53 -0.69 -1.51 -10.01
CA ALA A 53 -1.63 -0.90 -10.94
C ALA A 53 -1.84 0.60 -10.68
N GLU A 54 -1.88 1.03 -9.41
CA GLU A 54 -1.93 2.44 -9.05
C GLU A 54 -0.68 3.19 -9.51
N LEU A 55 0.51 2.63 -9.24
CA LEU A 55 1.78 3.22 -9.62
C LEU A 55 1.96 3.28 -11.15
N PHE A 56 1.48 2.27 -11.89
CA PHE A 56 1.45 2.33 -13.35
C PHE A 56 0.53 3.44 -13.84
N THR A 57 -0.66 3.57 -13.25
CA THR A 57 -1.61 4.62 -13.61
C THR A 57 -1.03 6.01 -13.33
N GLU A 58 -0.33 6.17 -12.22
CA GLU A 58 0.35 7.42 -11.86
C GLU A 58 1.51 7.73 -12.83
N ALA A 59 2.32 6.73 -13.17
CA ALA A 59 3.47 6.89 -14.06
C ALA A 59 3.08 7.18 -15.51
N LEU A 60 1.97 6.59 -15.99
CA LEU A 60 1.43 6.82 -17.34
C LEU A 60 0.66 8.14 -17.44
N GLY A 61 0.15 8.65 -16.32
CA GLY A 61 -0.70 9.83 -16.30
C GLY A 61 -1.96 9.64 -17.16
N ASN A 62 -2.35 10.70 -17.90
CA ASN A 62 -3.53 10.66 -18.74
C ASN A 62 -3.22 10.24 -20.20
N LYS A 63 -2.00 9.76 -20.48
CA LYS A 63 -1.57 9.26 -21.79
C LYS A 63 -1.65 7.74 -21.80
N SER A 64 -2.22 7.17 -22.85
CA SER A 64 -2.22 5.73 -23.12
C SER A 64 -0.83 5.30 -23.63
N ASP A 65 0.17 5.42 -22.78
CA ASP A 65 1.53 5.02 -23.09
C ASP A 65 1.79 3.57 -22.66
N VAL A 66 2.75 2.94 -23.31
CA VAL A 66 3.18 1.58 -22.99
C VAL A 66 4.07 1.62 -21.75
N VAL A 67 3.82 0.72 -20.80
CA VAL A 67 4.68 0.53 -19.63
C VAL A 67 6.02 -0.05 -20.09
N ASN A 68 7.07 0.72 -20.00
CA ASN A 68 8.41 0.33 -20.42
C ASN A 68 9.25 -0.21 -19.24
N PHE A 69 10.39 -0.82 -19.57
CA PHE A 69 11.33 -1.39 -18.60
C PHE A 69 11.78 -0.38 -17.51
N VAL A 70 11.93 0.90 -17.86
CA VAL A 70 12.34 1.95 -16.90
C VAL A 70 11.28 2.19 -15.85
N ILE A 71 10.01 2.24 -16.26
CA ILE A 71 8.85 2.41 -15.34
C ILE A 71 8.78 1.20 -14.39
N VAL A 72 8.84 -0.03 -14.92
CA VAL A 72 8.80 -1.25 -14.11
C VAL A 72 9.96 -1.29 -13.11
N ASN A 73 11.18 -0.97 -13.57
CA ASN A 73 12.35 -0.95 -12.68
C ASN A 73 12.22 0.08 -11.56
N LYS A 74 11.72 1.27 -11.88
CA LYS A 74 11.46 2.33 -10.90
C LYS A 74 10.44 1.87 -9.85
N ILE A 75 9.36 1.23 -10.28
CA ILE A 75 8.29 0.77 -9.38
C ILE A 75 8.79 -0.38 -8.49
N ILE A 76 9.54 -1.35 -9.03
CA ILE A 76 10.15 -2.42 -8.26
C ILE A 76 11.11 -1.86 -7.20
N SER A 77 11.91 -0.86 -7.55
CA SER A 77 12.82 -0.21 -6.58
C SER A 77 12.08 0.58 -5.49
N GLN A 78 10.89 1.09 -5.78
CA GLN A 78 10.02 1.77 -4.80
C GLN A 78 9.32 0.80 -3.85
N LEU A 79 8.85 -0.33 -4.37
CA LEU A 79 8.14 -1.35 -3.58
C LEU A 79 9.11 -2.15 -2.71
N GLY A 80 10.31 -2.45 -3.20
CA GLY A 80 11.29 -3.30 -2.54
C GLY A 80 10.86 -4.77 -2.47
N MET A 81 11.58 -5.56 -1.66
CA MET A 81 11.25 -6.96 -1.40
C MET A 81 10.73 -7.14 0.04
N PRO A 82 9.95 -8.20 0.32
CA PRO A 82 9.38 -8.46 1.66
C PRO A 82 10.43 -8.67 2.76
N ASP A 83 11.66 -8.96 2.39
CA ASP A 83 12.82 -9.15 3.29
C ASP A 83 13.71 -7.91 3.42
N GLY A 84 13.28 -6.76 2.84
CA GLY A 84 14.08 -5.53 2.83
C GLY A 84 15.27 -5.55 1.87
N GLY A 85 15.46 -6.64 1.11
CA GLY A 85 16.51 -6.76 0.10
C GLY A 85 16.21 -5.97 -1.17
N SER A 86 17.26 -5.58 -1.88
CA SER A 86 17.12 -5.05 -3.25
C SER A 86 17.18 -6.20 -4.27
N MET A 87 16.50 -6.05 -5.40
CA MET A 87 16.56 -7.04 -6.49
C MET A 87 17.91 -7.08 -7.23
N ASP A 88 18.85 -6.18 -6.89
CA ASP A 88 20.00 -5.84 -7.73
C ASP A 88 21.30 -6.65 -7.45
N GLU A 89 21.21 -7.84 -6.86
CA GLU A 89 22.46 -8.60 -6.63
C GLU A 89 23.12 -9.17 -7.91
N ASN A 90 22.50 -9.12 -9.10
CA ASN A 90 23.10 -9.69 -10.31
C ASN A 90 22.74 -9.04 -11.65
N PHE A 91 22.41 -7.76 -11.71
CA PHE A 91 22.25 -7.10 -13.01
C PHE A 91 23.08 -5.81 -13.09
N THR A 92 24.39 -6.00 -13.25
CA THR A 92 25.32 -4.91 -13.56
C THR A 92 25.08 -4.43 -15.00
N THR A 93 24.35 -3.32 -15.14
CA THR A 93 24.55 -2.45 -16.28
C THR A 93 24.66 -1.02 -15.76
N ALA A 94 25.83 -0.44 -16.03
CA ALA A 94 26.28 0.87 -15.59
C ALA A 94 25.24 1.97 -15.83
N GLY A 95 24.89 2.65 -14.77
CA GLY A 95 24.07 3.86 -14.81
C GLY A 95 23.96 4.42 -13.41
N THR A 96 24.85 5.33 -13.08
CA THR A 96 24.88 6.14 -11.86
C THR A 96 23.49 6.60 -11.49
N ALA A 97 22.88 5.97 -10.52
CA ALA A 97 21.62 6.41 -9.95
C ALA A 97 21.89 6.94 -8.55
N SER A 98 21.99 8.24 -8.46
CA SER A 98 21.71 9.00 -7.25
C SER A 98 20.41 8.46 -6.64
N ALA A 99 20.52 7.83 -5.49
CA ALA A 99 19.40 7.46 -4.66
C ALA A 99 18.74 8.75 -4.13
N GLY A 100 17.99 9.40 -4.99
CA GLY A 100 17.01 10.38 -4.58
C GLY A 100 15.93 9.61 -3.83
N ALA A 101 15.97 9.67 -2.51
CA ALA A 101 14.86 9.33 -1.66
C ALA A 101 13.68 10.23 -2.07
N PHE A 102 12.92 9.82 -3.06
CA PHE A 102 11.58 10.35 -3.24
C PHE A 102 10.81 9.90 -2.01
N ALA A 103 10.65 10.81 -1.06
CA ALA A 103 9.70 10.66 0.02
C ALA A 103 8.37 10.31 -0.65
N GLN A 104 8.00 9.03 -0.62
CA GLN A 104 6.64 8.62 -0.91
C GLN A 104 5.81 9.34 0.14
N THR A 105 5.21 10.43 -0.27
CA THR A 105 4.21 11.12 0.54
C THR A 105 3.05 10.13 0.67
N SER A 106 3.13 9.31 1.69
CA SER A 106 2.00 8.47 2.08
C SER A 106 0.87 9.42 2.46
N VAL A 107 -0.09 9.54 1.56
CA VAL A 107 -1.28 10.36 1.83
C VAL A 107 -2.02 9.68 2.96
N LYS A 108 -1.95 10.27 4.16
CA LYS A 108 -2.72 9.79 5.30
C LYS A 108 -4.21 9.90 4.99
N ARG A 109 -4.91 8.78 5.09
CA ARG A 109 -6.36 8.73 4.96
C ARG A 109 -6.98 8.31 6.28
N LEU A 110 -8.15 8.85 6.57
CA LEU A 110 -8.89 8.51 7.77
C LEU A 110 -9.59 7.16 7.58
N TYR A 111 -9.09 6.13 8.27
CA TYR A 111 -9.71 4.82 8.37
C TYR A 111 -9.98 4.48 9.84
N ARG A 112 -10.97 3.63 10.10
CA ARG A 112 -11.16 2.99 11.40
C ARG A 112 -10.16 1.83 11.54
N ASP A 113 -9.56 1.69 12.72
CA ASP A 113 -8.66 0.59 13.02
C ASP A 113 -9.45 -0.63 13.54
N PRO A 114 -9.56 -1.74 12.78
CA PRO A 114 -10.24 -2.93 13.23
C PRO A 114 -9.44 -3.73 14.27
N ASP A 115 -8.11 -3.55 14.33
CA ASP A 115 -7.21 -4.34 15.17
C ASP A 115 -7.19 -3.81 16.61
N ASN A 116 -7.22 -2.48 16.81
CA ASN A 116 -7.19 -1.80 18.12
C ASN A 116 -8.53 -1.17 18.51
N LYS A 117 -9.63 -1.79 18.14
CA LYS A 117 -10.97 -1.26 18.44
C LYS A 117 -11.39 -1.58 19.89
N ILE A 118 -11.86 -0.57 20.63
CA ILE A 118 -12.70 -0.75 21.82
C ILE A 118 -14.17 -0.59 21.42
N ILE A 119 -14.51 0.51 20.78
CA ILE A 119 -15.84 0.79 20.23
C ILE A 119 -15.61 1.26 18.79
N GLY A 120 -15.91 0.40 17.78
CA GLY A 120 -15.87 0.75 16.36
C GLY A 120 -14.54 1.16 15.73
N GLY A 121 -13.45 1.31 16.51
CA GLY A 121 -12.10 1.65 16.00
C GLY A 121 -11.90 3.11 15.56
N VAL A 122 -12.87 3.99 15.80
CA VAL A 122 -12.82 5.41 15.41
C VAL A 122 -11.68 6.14 16.12
N CYS A 123 -11.56 5.95 17.46
CA CYS A 123 -10.53 6.63 18.25
C CYS A 123 -9.11 6.27 17.80
N SER A 124 -8.85 5.00 17.48
CA SER A 124 -7.55 4.54 16.98
C SER A 124 -7.24 5.11 15.60
N GLY A 125 -8.22 5.11 14.69
CA GLY A 125 -8.07 5.75 13.38
C GLY A 125 -7.77 7.24 13.47
N PHE A 126 -8.46 7.97 14.35
CA PHE A 126 -8.20 9.39 14.61
C PHE A 126 -6.81 9.64 15.21
N SER A 127 -6.34 8.76 16.12
CA SER A 127 -5.02 8.92 16.72
C SER A 127 -3.91 8.84 15.68
N TYR A 128 -4.00 7.90 14.75
CA TYR A 128 -3.05 7.81 13.63
C TYR A 128 -3.16 9.02 12.69
N PHE A 129 -4.38 9.46 12.38
CA PHE A 129 -4.57 10.61 11.49
C PHE A 129 -4.00 11.91 12.07
N LEU A 130 -4.28 12.20 13.34
CA LEU A 130 -3.82 13.40 14.04
C LEU A 130 -2.40 13.27 14.61
N ASN A 131 -1.82 12.06 14.60
CA ASN A 131 -0.52 11.76 15.21
C ASN A 131 -0.48 12.04 16.72
N VAL A 132 -1.58 11.72 17.42
CA VAL A 132 -1.77 11.91 18.86
C VAL A 132 -1.97 10.54 19.50
N ASP A 133 -1.59 10.39 20.76
CA ASP A 133 -1.79 9.14 21.49
C ASP A 133 -3.27 8.76 21.56
N VAL A 134 -3.54 7.46 21.32
CA VAL A 134 -4.91 6.92 21.30
C VAL A 134 -5.63 7.10 22.63
N THR A 135 -4.89 7.11 23.75
CA THR A 135 -5.45 7.28 25.09
C THR A 135 -6.03 8.67 25.26
N ILE A 136 -5.32 9.69 24.77
CA ILE A 136 -5.79 11.08 24.80
C ILE A 136 -7.08 11.22 23.98
N ILE A 137 -7.09 10.67 22.78
CA ILE A 137 -8.26 10.68 21.91
C ILE A 137 -9.45 9.97 22.58
N ARG A 138 -9.22 8.83 23.25
CA ARG A 138 -10.26 8.10 23.98
C ARG A 138 -10.85 8.94 25.12
N ILE A 139 -10.02 9.62 25.90
CA ILE A 139 -10.47 10.49 27.01
C ILE A 139 -11.34 11.63 26.44
N ILE A 140 -10.90 12.29 25.38
CA ILE A 140 -11.66 13.36 24.72
C ILE A 140 -13.01 12.83 24.24
N PHE A 141 -13.04 11.66 23.57
CA PHE A 141 -14.29 11.07 23.09
C PHE A 141 -15.22 10.69 24.24
N VAL A 142 -14.70 10.12 25.34
CA VAL A 142 -15.52 9.79 26.52
C VAL A 142 -16.15 11.04 27.11
N ILE A 143 -15.40 12.11 27.29
CA ILE A 143 -15.92 13.39 27.82
C ILE A 143 -16.99 13.95 26.85
N THR A 144 -16.71 13.91 25.55
CA THR A 144 -17.62 14.42 24.51
C THR A 144 -18.88 13.57 24.38
N LEU A 145 -18.81 12.27 24.66
CA LEU A 145 -19.95 11.35 24.61
C LEU A 145 -21.04 11.69 25.64
N PHE A 146 -20.66 12.29 26.78
CA PHE A 146 -21.64 12.78 27.76
C PHE A 146 -22.45 13.98 27.27
N THR A 147 -22.02 14.62 26.18
CA THR A 147 -22.82 15.63 25.49
C THR A 147 -23.65 14.96 24.39
N THR A 148 -24.88 15.37 24.20
CA THR A 148 -25.75 14.88 23.14
C THR A 148 -25.11 15.05 21.75
N ILE A 149 -24.38 16.12 21.55
CA ILE A 149 -23.67 16.44 20.30
C ILE A 149 -22.57 15.42 20.03
N GLY A 150 -21.80 15.03 21.05
CA GLY A 150 -20.70 14.07 20.90
C GLY A 150 -21.16 12.68 20.52
N PHE A 151 -22.32 12.24 21.02
CA PHE A 151 -22.92 10.96 20.64
C PHE A 151 -23.24 10.92 19.14
N TRP A 152 -23.91 11.95 18.61
CA TRP A 152 -24.23 12.03 17.20
C TRP A 152 -22.98 12.19 16.32
N ALA A 153 -22.01 13.00 16.75
CA ALA A 153 -20.74 13.13 16.04
C ALA A 153 -20.00 11.78 15.94
N TYR A 154 -19.98 10.99 17.01
CA TYR A 154 -19.39 9.66 16.99
C TYR A 154 -20.05 8.74 15.96
N ILE A 155 -21.38 8.70 15.91
CA ILE A 155 -22.14 7.88 14.94
C ILE A 155 -21.82 8.32 13.51
N ILE A 156 -21.77 9.62 13.25
CA ILE A 156 -21.44 10.16 11.92
C ILE A 156 -20.02 9.71 11.51
N PHE A 157 -19.02 9.84 12.38
CA PHE A 157 -17.67 9.37 12.09
C PHE A 157 -17.59 7.84 11.93
N TRP A 158 -18.36 7.10 12.69
CA TRP A 158 -18.39 5.64 12.59
C TRP A 158 -18.95 5.17 11.24
N ILE A 159 -19.92 5.89 10.67
CA ILE A 159 -20.49 5.59 9.36
C ILE A 159 -19.58 6.14 8.23
N ALA A 160 -19.05 7.36 8.39
CA ALA A 160 -18.29 8.04 7.36
C ALA A 160 -16.87 7.46 7.17
N ALA A 161 -16.22 6.97 8.25
CA ALA A 161 -14.88 6.42 8.16
C ALA A 161 -14.94 4.91 7.82
N PRO A 162 -14.43 4.48 6.65
CA PRO A 162 -14.34 3.06 6.32
C PRO A 162 -13.34 2.34 7.23
N ALA A 163 -13.54 1.03 7.45
CA ALA A 163 -12.58 0.23 8.21
C ALA A 163 -11.39 -0.17 7.33
N ALA A 164 -10.17 -0.10 7.89
CA ALA A 164 -8.96 -0.56 7.21
C ALA A 164 -8.89 -2.09 7.24
N HIS A 165 -9.38 -2.75 6.20
CA HIS A 165 -9.38 -4.20 6.09
C HIS A 165 -8.11 -4.75 5.45
N THR A 166 -7.54 -4.04 4.49
CA THR A 166 -6.36 -4.49 3.75
C THR A 166 -5.06 -3.98 4.37
N ALA A 167 -3.94 -4.67 4.12
CA ALA A 167 -2.63 -4.25 4.58
C ALA A 167 -2.23 -2.88 4.02
N ALA A 168 -2.61 -2.59 2.78
CA ALA A 168 -2.38 -1.29 2.14
C ALA A 168 -3.12 -0.16 2.86
N GLN A 169 -4.41 -0.34 3.20
CA GLN A 169 -5.21 0.63 3.95
C GLN A 169 -4.66 0.86 5.38
N LYS A 170 -4.13 -0.20 6.03
CA LYS A 170 -3.46 -0.07 7.33
C LYS A 170 -2.18 0.75 7.24
N CYS A 171 -1.43 0.66 6.14
CA CYS A 171 -0.27 1.51 5.87
C CYS A 171 -0.68 2.97 5.66
N GLU A 172 -1.69 3.23 4.82
CA GLU A 172 -2.21 4.59 4.57
C GLU A 172 -2.75 5.25 5.84
N MET A 173 -3.49 4.50 6.67
CA MET A 173 -4.00 4.98 7.96
C MET A 173 -2.87 5.46 8.87
N ARG A 174 -1.75 4.73 8.93
CA ARG A 174 -0.59 5.05 9.75
C ARG A 174 0.36 6.06 9.11
N GLY A 175 0.14 6.40 7.83
CA GLY A 175 1.00 7.32 7.09
C GLY A 175 2.38 6.75 6.77
N ILE A 176 2.50 5.44 6.64
CA ILE A 176 3.71 4.76 6.24
C ILE A 176 3.63 4.34 4.77
N PRO A 177 4.76 4.30 4.06
CA PRO A 177 4.75 3.92 2.65
C PRO A 177 4.25 2.49 2.47
N VAL A 178 3.47 2.26 1.41
CA VAL A 178 2.97 0.94 1.02
C VAL A 178 4.09 0.20 0.30
N THR A 179 5.00 -0.37 1.09
CA THR A 179 6.11 -1.20 0.60
C THR A 179 5.79 -2.69 0.84
N ALA A 180 6.50 -3.56 0.12
CA ALA A 180 6.38 -5.00 0.25
C ALA A 180 6.59 -5.49 1.70
N GLU A 181 7.54 -4.91 2.42
CA GLU A 181 7.82 -5.21 3.82
C GLU A 181 6.64 -4.82 4.73
N ASN A 182 6.10 -3.60 4.54
CA ASN A 182 4.98 -3.11 5.34
C ASN A 182 3.69 -3.89 5.05
N LEU A 183 3.43 -4.24 3.80
CA LEU A 183 2.30 -5.10 3.42
C LEU A 183 2.37 -6.44 4.16
N ARG A 184 3.51 -7.13 4.12
CA ARG A 184 3.72 -8.39 4.86
C ARG A 184 3.51 -8.22 6.36
N LYS A 185 4.04 -7.14 6.96
CA LYS A 185 3.94 -6.86 8.40
C LYS A 185 2.50 -6.71 8.86
N PHE A 186 1.64 -6.06 8.06
CA PHE A 186 0.25 -5.81 8.41
C PHE A 186 -0.74 -6.87 7.92
N SER A 187 -0.36 -7.76 7.02
CA SER A 187 -1.14 -8.95 6.67
C SER A 187 -1.08 -10.02 7.77
N SER A 188 0.05 -10.15 8.47
CA SER A 188 0.26 -11.11 9.55
C SER A 188 -0.51 -10.82 10.85
N TYR A 189 -1.19 -9.68 10.95
CA TYR A 189 -1.99 -9.30 12.13
C TYR A 189 -3.46 -9.69 11.94
N LYS A 190 -3.76 -10.98 12.08
CA LYS A 190 -5.13 -11.47 12.21
C LYS A 190 -5.27 -12.35 13.43
#